data_d70faa30f74e218c1c3b31cfe4ef3f06
#
_entry.id   d70faa30f74e218c1c3b31cfe4ef3f06
#
_cell.length_a   1.000
_cell.length_b   1.000
_cell.length_c   1.000
_cell.angle_alpha   90.00
_cell.angle_beta   90.00
_cell.angle_gamma   90.00
#
_symmetry.space_group_name_H-M   'P 1'
#
loop_
_entity.id
_entity.type
_entity.pdbx_description
1 polymer ?
#
loop_
_entity_poly.entity_id
_entity_poly.type
_entity_poly.pdbx_seq_one_letter_code
_entity_poly.pdbx_strand_id
1 'polypeptide(L)'
;MTGKKWNPMKMKTRKIQQISAVLVAGLLLLGNLNSAKADTISVSAGIPLSHQFSGKFTSSGRESSFTAGSTSGVFLGLTLPFLIGFGVESYETKIKSISSAGLSSTTVSTTMADILFNLPIPIVNITLGLGAGQTKISSISSELGTDWKAGNPTQFLASIGYNILPLIDVHLSYRKVSSHTVVRESSSSTKANLGGSVTGIGVKIGF
;
A
#
# COMPACT_ATOMS: atom_id res chain seq x y z
N MET A 1 -36.61 7.90 22.91
CA MET A 1 -35.27 8.11 22.26
C MET A 1 -34.62 6.75 22.05
N THR A 2 -34.70 6.20 20.84
CA THR A 2 -34.15 4.86 20.52
C THR A 2 -32.73 5.02 19.92
N GLY A 3 -31.74 4.74 20.74
CA GLY A 3 -30.33 4.78 20.33
C GLY A 3 -30.03 3.68 19.29
N LYS A 4 -29.74 4.08 18.09
CA LYS A 4 -29.27 3.19 17.00
C LYS A 4 -27.91 2.60 17.40
N LYS A 5 -27.88 1.33 17.81
CA LYS A 5 -26.61 0.61 18.10
C LYS A 5 -25.78 0.50 16.82
N TRP A 6 -24.64 1.13 16.85
CA TRP A 6 -23.66 1.07 15.77
C TRP A 6 -23.00 -0.32 15.75
N ASN A 7 -23.01 -1.01 14.62
CA ASN A 7 -22.46 -2.36 14.49
C ASN A 7 -21.22 -2.35 13.57
N PRO A 8 -19.99 -2.31 14.13
CA PRO A 8 -18.73 -2.20 13.36
C PRO A 8 -18.45 -3.42 12.48
N MET A 9 -19.03 -4.58 12.80
CA MET A 9 -18.80 -5.82 12.05
C MET A 9 -19.41 -5.78 10.65
N LYS A 10 -20.56 -5.10 10.47
CA LYS A 10 -21.20 -4.96 9.15
C LYS A 10 -20.41 -4.09 8.17
N MET A 11 -19.55 -3.20 8.66
CA MET A 11 -18.76 -2.32 7.81
C MET A 11 -17.51 -3.02 7.25
N LYS A 12 -16.91 -3.95 8.01
CA LYS A 12 -15.78 -4.76 7.53
C LYS A 12 -16.17 -5.68 6.38
N THR A 13 -17.33 -6.35 6.51
CA THR A 13 -17.85 -7.26 5.46
C THR A 13 -18.20 -6.54 4.17
N ARG A 14 -18.77 -5.34 4.23
CA ARG A 14 -19.10 -4.55 3.03
C ARG A 14 -17.87 -4.12 2.25
N LYS A 15 -16.77 -3.73 2.92
CA LYS A 15 -15.52 -3.36 2.24
C LYS A 15 -14.87 -4.55 1.54
N ILE A 16 -14.87 -5.73 2.17
CA ILE A 16 -14.33 -6.96 1.57
C ILE A 16 -15.19 -7.37 0.34
N GLN A 17 -16.50 -7.29 0.43
CA GLN A 17 -17.40 -7.59 -0.69
C GLN A 17 -17.24 -6.61 -1.87
N GLN A 18 -16.97 -5.33 -1.61
CA GLN A 18 -16.71 -4.35 -2.68
C GLN A 18 -15.39 -4.63 -3.39
N ILE A 19 -14.33 -5.00 -2.67
CA ILE A 19 -13.04 -5.35 -3.26
C ILE A 19 -13.18 -6.62 -4.10
N SER A 20 -13.89 -7.64 -3.60
CA SER A 20 -14.16 -8.88 -4.33
C SER A 20 -14.98 -8.64 -5.60
N ALA A 21 -15.98 -7.78 -5.57
CA ALA A 21 -16.81 -7.45 -6.72
C ALA A 21 -16.02 -6.73 -7.82
N VAL A 22 -15.12 -5.82 -7.46
CA VAL A 22 -14.23 -5.14 -8.43
C VAL A 22 -13.25 -6.12 -9.06
N LEU A 23 -12.72 -7.08 -8.28
CA LEU A 23 -11.79 -8.11 -8.77
C LEU A 23 -12.50 -9.06 -9.75
N VAL A 24 -13.71 -9.50 -9.44
CA VAL A 24 -14.52 -10.38 -10.30
C VAL A 24 -14.97 -9.65 -11.57
N ALA A 25 -15.40 -8.40 -11.47
CA ALA A 25 -15.76 -7.59 -12.63
C ALA A 25 -14.56 -7.34 -13.56
N GLY A 26 -13.37 -7.10 -12.99
CA GLY A 26 -12.12 -7.00 -13.75
C GLY A 26 -11.77 -8.29 -14.51
N LEU A 27 -11.90 -9.45 -13.87
CA LEU A 27 -11.68 -10.76 -14.51
C LEU A 27 -12.70 -11.07 -15.61
N LEU A 28 -13.98 -10.71 -15.41
CA LEU A 28 -15.04 -10.97 -16.41
C LEU A 28 -14.90 -10.09 -17.65
N LEU A 29 -14.38 -8.86 -17.52
CA LEU A 29 -14.07 -7.99 -18.66
C LEU A 29 -12.91 -8.53 -19.51
N LEU A 30 -11.98 -9.26 -18.91
CA LEU A 30 -10.82 -9.83 -19.59
C LEU A 30 -11.14 -11.13 -20.34
N GLY A 31 -12.20 -11.85 -19.97
CA GLY A 31 -12.61 -13.11 -20.59
C GLY A 31 -13.11 -13.00 -22.05
N ASN A 32 -13.34 -11.80 -22.56
CA ASN A 32 -13.84 -11.55 -23.92
C ASN A 32 -12.80 -10.98 -24.89
N LEU A 33 -11.53 -10.90 -24.49
CA LEU A 33 -10.46 -10.36 -25.33
C LEU A 33 -9.83 -11.50 -26.16
N ASN A 34 -10.48 -11.86 -27.27
CA ASN A 34 -9.90 -12.78 -28.24
C ASN A 34 -8.72 -12.16 -29.01
N SER A 35 -7.57 -12.78 -28.81
CA SER A 35 -6.40 -12.86 -29.71
C SER A 35 -6.19 -11.75 -30.74
N ALA A 36 -5.62 -10.63 -30.30
CA ALA A 36 -4.78 -9.84 -31.20
C ALA A 36 -3.32 -9.95 -30.68
N LYS A 37 -2.48 -10.53 -31.50
CA LYS A 37 -1.02 -10.54 -31.33
C LYS A 37 -0.50 -9.13 -31.49
N ALA A 38 -0.39 -8.39 -30.47
CA ALA A 38 0.41 -7.21 -30.22
C ALA A 38 -0.26 -6.46 -29.07
N ASP A 39 0.50 -6.07 -28.09
CA ASP A 39 0.07 -5.25 -26.97
C ASP A 39 -0.73 -5.99 -25.89
N THR A 40 -0.03 -6.77 -25.13
CA THR A 40 -0.57 -7.56 -24.02
C THR A 40 -1.11 -6.65 -22.93
N ILE A 41 -2.41 -6.69 -22.68
CA ILE A 41 -2.96 -6.21 -21.42
C ILE A 41 -2.49 -7.19 -20.35
N SER A 42 -2.01 -6.69 -19.22
CA SER A 42 -1.65 -7.56 -18.12
C SER A 42 -2.20 -7.07 -16.78
N VAL A 43 -2.52 -8.01 -15.92
CA VAL A 43 -2.96 -7.77 -14.54
C VAL A 43 -1.89 -8.30 -13.60
N SER A 44 -1.56 -7.53 -12.58
CA SER A 44 -0.64 -7.95 -11.52
C SER A 44 -1.32 -7.91 -10.16
N ALA A 45 -0.92 -8.85 -9.32
CA ALA A 45 -1.29 -8.90 -7.91
C ALA A 45 -0.06 -9.24 -7.08
N GLY A 46 0.07 -8.62 -5.92
CA GLY A 46 1.20 -8.83 -5.03
C GLY A 46 0.88 -8.54 -3.59
N ILE A 47 1.81 -8.89 -2.73
CA ILE A 47 1.72 -8.66 -1.29
C ILE A 47 3.00 -7.98 -0.78
N PRO A 48 2.90 -7.12 0.25
CA PRO A 48 4.07 -6.60 0.94
C PRO A 48 4.73 -7.72 1.76
N LEU A 49 6.06 -7.77 1.72
CA LEU A 49 6.86 -8.67 2.54
C LEU A 49 7.40 -7.95 3.78
N SER A 50 7.83 -6.71 3.62
CA SER A 50 8.37 -5.92 4.72
C SER A 50 8.18 -4.43 4.51
N HIS A 51 8.09 -3.70 5.60
CA HIS A 51 8.15 -2.24 5.63
C HIS A 51 9.23 -1.81 6.62
N GLN A 52 10.16 -0.99 6.18
CA GLN A 52 11.19 -0.39 7.02
C GLN A 52 10.96 1.11 7.08
N PHE A 53 10.61 1.62 8.26
CA PHE A 53 10.46 3.06 8.46
C PHE A 53 11.82 3.75 8.41
N SER A 54 11.93 4.83 7.64
CA SER A 54 13.11 5.68 7.59
C SER A 54 12.92 7.01 8.33
N GLY A 55 11.69 7.27 8.75
CA GLY A 55 11.32 8.49 9.42
C GLY A 55 11.50 8.43 10.93
N LYS A 56 11.36 9.58 11.56
CA LYS A 56 11.50 9.76 12.99
C LYS A 56 10.21 10.32 13.58
N PHE A 57 9.96 9.96 14.81
CA PHE A 57 8.96 10.56 15.66
C PHE A 57 9.62 11.65 16.47
N THR A 58 9.09 12.87 16.42
CA THR A 58 9.59 14.01 17.17
C THR A 58 8.51 14.47 18.15
N SER A 59 8.81 14.41 19.44
CA SER A 59 7.93 14.94 20.49
C SER A 59 8.76 15.72 21.50
N SER A 60 8.35 16.94 21.81
CA SER A 60 9.04 17.80 22.79
C SER A 60 10.55 17.91 22.54
N GLY A 61 10.96 17.99 21.27
CA GLY A 61 12.37 18.11 20.88
C GLY A 61 13.18 16.81 20.94
N ARG A 62 12.57 15.69 21.34
CA ARG A 62 13.21 14.36 21.33
C ARG A 62 12.83 13.59 20.07
N GLU A 63 13.83 13.03 19.40
CA GLU A 63 13.66 12.18 18.24
C GLU A 63 13.73 10.71 18.63
N SER A 64 12.85 9.90 18.07
CA SER A 64 12.78 8.45 18.25
C SER A 64 12.56 7.76 16.91
N SER A 65 13.15 6.61 16.73
CA SER A 65 12.94 5.79 15.54
C SER A 65 11.76 4.84 15.73
N PHE A 66 11.11 4.49 14.62
CA PHE A 66 10.08 3.45 14.58
C PHE A 66 10.70 2.10 14.26
N THR A 67 10.24 1.06 14.96
CA THR A 67 10.53 -0.31 14.58
C THR A 67 9.28 -0.94 13.96
N ALA A 68 9.37 -1.33 12.70
CA ALA A 68 8.29 -2.00 12.01
C ALA A 68 8.10 -3.43 12.56
N GLY A 69 6.85 -3.83 12.65
CA GLY A 69 6.44 -5.20 12.92
C GLY A 69 6.05 -5.91 11.62
N SER A 70 4.94 -6.67 11.68
CA SER A 70 4.36 -7.32 10.51
C SER A 70 3.74 -6.30 9.58
N THR A 71 3.91 -6.54 8.28
CA THR A 71 3.23 -5.81 7.21
C THR A 71 2.31 -6.77 6.48
N SER A 72 1.11 -6.33 6.16
CA SER A 72 0.11 -7.11 5.40
C SER A 72 -0.67 -6.19 4.48
N GLY A 73 -1.15 -6.72 3.36
CA GLY A 73 -1.89 -5.92 2.39
C GLY A 73 -1.88 -6.54 1.01
N VAL A 74 -2.26 -5.74 0.01
CA VAL A 74 -2.35 -6.15 -1.39
C VAL A 74 -1.89 -5.01 -2.30
N PHE A 75 -1.24 -5.37 -3.38
CA PHE A 75 -0.88 -4.54 -4.51
C PHE A 75 -1.58 -5.09 -5.75
N LEU A 76 -2.29 -4.24 -6.48
CA LEU A 76 -2.95 -4.60 -7.72
C LEU A 76 -2.49 -3.64 -8.83
N GLY A 77 -2.30 -4.17 -10.02
CA GLY A 77 -1.90 -3.37 -11.17
C GLY A 77 -2.56 -3.85 -12.45
N LEU A 78 -2.78 -2.91 -13.35
CA LEU A 78 -3.24 -3.12 -14.72
C LEU A 78 -2.24 -2.45 -15.63
N THR A 79 -1.64 -3.20 -16.54
CA THR A 79 -0.81 -2.67 -17.63
C THR A 79 -1.61 -2.66 -18.91
N LEU A 80 -1.62 -1.52 -19.58
CA LEU A 80 -2.23 -1.34 -20.88
C LEU A 80 -1.19 -1.55 -21.99
N PRO A 81 -1.62 -1.79 -23.22
CA PRO A 81 -0.77 -1.61 -24.39
C PRO A 81 -0.12 -0.22 -24.31
N PHE A 82 1.04 -0.01 -24.88
CA PHE A 82 1.81 1.25 -24.80
C PHE A 82 2.62 1.46 -23.51
N LEU A 83 2.89 0.40 -22.74
CA LEU A 83 3.80 0.39 -21.60
C LEU A 83 3.31 1.16 -20.37
N ILE A 84 2.12 1.76 -20.42
CA ILE A 84 1.53 2.50 -19.31
C ILE A 84 0.60 1.58 -18.52
N GLY A 85 0.60 1.74 -17.20
CA GLY A 85 -0.28 1.01 -16.31
C GLY A 85 -0.76 1.86 -15.15
N PHE A 86 -1.69 1.30 -14.41
CA PHE A 86 -2.23 1.88 -13.20
C PHE A 86 -2.15 0.84 -12.08
N GLY A 87 -1.88 1.33 -10.87
CA GLY A 87 -1.83 0.50 -9.68
C GLY A 87 -2.70 1.05 -8.57
N VAL A 88 -3.16 0.16 -7.71
CA VAL A 88 -3.75 0.50 -6.42
C VAL A 88 -3.16 -0.40 -5.36
N GLU A 89 -2.81 0.19 -4.24
CA GLU A 89 -2.18 -0.51 -3.14
C GLU A 89 -2.89 -0.19 -1.83
N SER A 90 -3.03 -1.20 -0.99
CA SER A 90 -3.54 -1.02 0.37
C SER A 90 -2.81 -1.97 1.30
N TYR A 91 -2.08 -1.42 2.26
CA TYR A 91 -1.34 -2.23 3.22
C TYR A 91 -1.31 -1.59 4.60
N GLU A 92 -1.10 -2.42 5.59
CA GLU A 92 -1.01 -2.07 6.99
C GLU A 92 0.31 -2.55 7.57
N THR A 93 0.96 -1.71 8.36
CA THR A 93 2.18 -2.04 9.09
C THR A 93 1.99 -1.80 10.58
N LYS A 94 2.22 -2.82 11.39
CA LYS A 94 2.23 -2.68 12.84
C LYS A 94 3.54 -2.05 13.28
N ILE A 95 3.48 -1.08 14.18
CA ILE A 95 4.67 -0.53 14.87
C ILE A 95 4.91 -1.37 16.12
N LYS A 96 6.11 -1.96 16.24
CA LYS A 96 6.49 -2.78 17.42
C LYS A 96 6.86 -1.92 18.62
N SER A 97 7.61 -0.85 18.38
CA SER A 97 8.03 0.06 19.44
C SER A 97 8.38 1.44 18.88
N ILE A 98 8.20 2.44 19.73
CA ILE A 98 8.80 3.75 19.60
C ILE A 98 9.71 3.87 20.82
N SER A 99 11.00 4.02 20.61
CA SER A 99 12.07 3.86 21.62
C SER A 99 11.93 4.72 22.88
N SER A 100 11.05 5.71 22.90
CA SER A 100 10.91 6.65 24.05
C SER A 100 9.51 6.71 24.66
N ALA A 101 8.49 6.03 24.09
CA ALA A 101 7.11 6.29 24.49
C ALA A 101 6.32 5.04 24.96
N GLY A 102 6.94 3.87 25.02
CA GLY A 102 6.26 2.65 25.50
C GLY A 102 5.03 2.25 24.69
N LEU A 103 4.89 2.76 23.46
CA LEU A 103 3.71 2.55 22.60
C LEU A 103 3.71 1.16 22.01
N SER A 104 2.85 0.31 22.51
CA SER A 104 2.53 -0.97 21.91
C SER A 104 1.23 -0.87 21.11
N SER A 105 1.20 -1.50 19.92
CA SER A 105 -0.04 -1.74 19.14
C SER A 105 -0.57 -0.57 18.30
N THR A 106 0.30 0.20 17.68
CA THR A 106 -0.10 1.19 16.67
C THR A 106 -0.02 0.56 15.28
N THR A 107 -1.05 0.76 14.46
CA THR A 107 -1.08 0.30 13.06
C THR A 107 -1.07 1.51 12.13
N VAL A 108 -0.23 1.45 11.12
CA VAL A 108 -0.16 2.41 10.02
C VAL A 108 -0.81 1.79 8.80
N SER A 109 -1.92 2.36 8.34
CA SER A 109 -2.61 1.95 7.11
C SER A 109 -2.26 2.92 5.98
N THR A 110 -1.80 2.39 4.86
CA THR A 110 -1.44 3.17 3.67
C THR A 110 -2.25 2.68 2.48
N THR A 111 -2.84 3.62 1.74
CA THR A 111 -3.52 3.35 0.46
C THR A 111 -2.94 4.28 -0.58
N MET A 112 -2.56 3.72 -1.73
CA MET A 112 -1.90 4.45 -2.82
C MET A 112 -2.60 4.18 -4.14
N ALA A 113 -2.51 5.15 -5.04
CA ALA A 113 -2.80 5.00 -6.47
C ALA A 113 -1.53 5.33 -7.24
N ASP A 114 -1.20 4.52 -8.23
CA ASP A 114 0.07 4.57 -8.96
C ASP A 114 -0.16 4.71 -10.46
N ILE A 115 0.73 5.44 -11.10
CA ILE A 115 0.95 5.39 -12.54
C ILE A 115 2.21 4.55 -12.76
N LEU A 116 2.08 3.52 -13.58
CA LEU A 116 3.13 2.54 -13.83
C LEU A 116 3.66 2.70 -15.26
N PHE A 117 4.94 2.48 -15.40
CA PHE A 117 5.64 2.43 -16.69
C PHE A 117 6.39 1.12 -16.79
N ASN A 118 6.00 0.29 -17.76
CA ASN A 118 6.54 -1.05 -17.93
C ASN A 118 7.53 -1.06 -19.09
N LEU A 119 8.72 -1.58 -18.84
CA LEU A 119 9.79 -1.77 -19.83
C LEU A 119 9.89 -3.27 -20.14
N PRO A 120 9.35 -3.73 -21.26
CA PRO A 120 9.46 -5.14 -21.66
C PRO A 120 10.87 -5.38 -22.20
N ILE A 121 11.72 -5.97 -21.38
CA ILE A 121 13.01 -6.48 -21.80
C ILE A 121 12.89 -7.99 -21.97
N PRO A 122 13.43 -8.60 -23.02
CA PRO A 122 13.37 -10.04 -23.17
C PRO A 122 13.85 -10.73 -21.89
N ILE A 123 13.04 -11.68 -21.37
CA ILE A 123 13.29 -12.47 -20.15
C ILE A 123 13.03 -11.70 -18.84
N VAL A 124 13.20 -10.37 -18.80
CA VAL A 124 13.09 -9.57 -17.60
C VAL A 124 12.14 -8.40 -17.83
N ASN A 125 11.12 -8.26 -17.00
CA ASN A 125 10.22 -7.12 -17.03
C ASN A 125 10.62 -6.12 -15.93
N ILE A 126 10.77 -4.86 -16.31
CA ILE A 126 11.02 -3.79 -15.35
C ILE A 126 9.78 -2.89 -15.32
N THR A 127 9.26 -2.63 -14.13
CA THR A 127 8.19 -1.68 -13.91
C THR A 127 8.69 -0.56 -13.02
N LEU A 128 8.50 0.67 -13.46
CA LEU A 128 8.73 1.87 -12.65
C LEU A 128 7.38 2.52 -12.37
N GLY A 129 7.23 3.19 -11.23
CA GLY A 129 5.97 3.82 -10.89
C GLY A 129 6.13 5.02 -9.98
N LEU A 130 5.14 5.90 -10.06
CA LEU A 130 4.95 7.03 -9.16
C LEU A 130 3.54 6.95 -8.59
N GLY A 131 3.43 7.15 -7.29
CA GLY A 131 2.14 7.07 -6.61
C GLY A 131 1.91 8.18 -5.62
N ALA A 132 0.63 8.38 -5.33
CA ALA A 132 0.15 9.25 -4.28
C ALA A 132 -1.04 8.61 -3.57
N GLY A 133 -1.25 8.98 -2.31
CA GLY A 133 -2.33 8.34 -1.55
C GLY A 133 -2.56 8.93 -0.18
N GLN A 134 -2.96 8.09 0.73
CA GLN A 134 -3.28 8.46 2.10
C GLN A 134 -2.69 7.47 3.09
N THR A 135 -2.06 7.99 4.15
CA THR A 135 -1.61 7.22 5.31
C THR A 135 -2.41 7.62 6.54
N LYS A 136 -2.90 6.64 7.27
CA LYS A 136 -3.64 6.81 8.53
C LYS A 136 -2.96 6.03 9.64
N ILE A 137 -2.97 6.60 10.85
CA ILE A 137 -2.55 5.91 12.05
C ILE A 137 -3.79 5.50 12.83
N SER A 138 -3.84 4.23 13.21
CA SER A 138 -4.84 3.69 14.14
C SER A 138 -4.13 3.31 15.42
N SER A 139 -4.37 4.06 16.50
CA SER A 139 -3.88 3.71 17.83
C SER A 139 -4.97 2.98 18.59
N ILE A 140 -4.58 1.95 19.32
CA ILE A 140 -5.49 1.18 20.20
C ILE A 140 -5.43 1.72 21.64
N SER A 141 -4.39 2.49 21.99
CA SER A 141 -4.25 3.07 23.32
C SER A 141 -4.85 4.48 23.38
N SER A 142 -5.75 4.68 24.33
CA SER A 142 -6.41 5.96 24.62
C SER A 142 -5.45 7.06 25.14
N GLU A 143 -4.21 6.72 25.44
CA GLU A 143 -3.22 7.65 26.02
C GLU A 143 -2.60 8.61 25.00
N LEU A 144 -2.75 8.37 23.71
CA LEU A 144 -2.12 9.17 22.65
C LEU A 144 -3.03 10.16 21.94
N GLY A 145 -4.27 10.34 22.42
CA GLY A 145 -5.23 11.20 21.73
C GLY A 145 -5.66 10.63 20.37
N THR A 146 -6.91 10.81 20.01
CA THR A 146 -7.54 10.14 18.86
C THR A 146 -7.42 10.90 17.53
N ASP A 147 -6.85 12.09 17.51
CA ASP A 147 -6.91 13.00 16.35
C ASP A 147 -5.60 13.04 15.54
N TRP A 148 -5.22 11.90 14.97
CA TRP A 148 -4.18 11.85 13.97
C TRP A 148 -4.72 12.31 12.61
N LYS A 149 -4.16 13.36 12.06
CA LYS A 149 -4.46 13.74 10.68
C LYS A 149 -3.84 12.74 9.72
N ALA A 150 -4.60 12.38 8.70
CA ALA A 150 -4.07 11.58 7.61
C ALA A 150 -2.94 12.32 6.89
N GLY A 151 -1.84 11.63 6.63
CA GLY A 151 -0.77 12.12 5.78
C GLY A 151 -1.06 11.84 4.31
N ASN A 152 -0.48 12.64 3.44
CA ASN A 152 -0.53 12.45 1.99
C ASN A 152 0.81 11.89 1.52
N PRO A 153 1.01 10.56 1.51
CA PRO A 153 2.24 9.96 1.05
C PRO A 153 2.38 10.08 -0.46
N THR A 154 3.62 10.16 -0.88
CA THR A 154 4.01 9.91 -2.27
C THR A 154 4.95 8.74 -2.32
N GLN A 155 4.98 8.00 -3.43
CA GLN A 155 5.92 6.89 -3.57
C GLN A 155 6.58 6.87 -4.95
N PHE A 156 7.79 6.32 -4.95
CA PHE A 156 8.46 5.80 -6.13
C PHE A 156 8.46 4.27 -6.02
N LEU A 157 8.10 3.60 -7.11
CA LEU A 157 8.06 2.15 -7.21
C LEU A 157 9.03 1.69 -8.28
N ALA A 158 9.77 0.64 -7.99
CA ALA A 158 10.53 -0.13 -8.96
C ALA A 158 10.25 -1.63 -8.75
N SER A 159 10.04 -2.34 -9.84
CA SER A 159 9.81 -3.78 -9.81
C SER A 159 10.61 -4.46 -10.91
N ILE A 160 11.12 -5.64 -10.60
CA ILE A 160 11.79 -6.52 -11.55
C ILE A 160 11.04 -7.85 -11.59
N GLY A 161 10.62 -8.25 -12.77
CA GLY A 161 9.89 -9.50 -13.02
C GLY A 161 10.69 -10.45 -13.91
N TYR A 162 10.44 -11.73 -13.70
CA TYR A 162 11.01 -12.82 -14.51
C TYR A 162 9.87 -13.67 -15.04
N ASN A 163 9.87 -13.89 -16.36
CA ASN A 163 8.86 -14.74 -17.02
C ASN A 163 9.14 -16.20 -16.71
N ILE A 164 8.27 -16.82 -15.90
CA ILE A 164 8.35 -18.25 -15.59
C ILE A 164 7.56 -19.08 -16.60
N LEU A 165 6.55 -18.49 -17.23
CA LEU A 165 5.77 -19.03 -18.32
C LEU A 165 5.49 -17.93 -19.35
N PRO A 166 5.10 -18.23 -20.59
CA PRO A 166 4.90 -17.22 -21.64
C PRO A 166 4.00 -16.04 -21.29
N LEU A 167 3.05 -16.25 -20.37
CA LEU A 167 2.08 -15.24 -19.95
C LEU A 167 2.13 -14.95 -18.45
N ILE A 168 3.03 -15.61 -17.70
CA ILE A 168 3.10 -15.49 -16.25
C ILE A 168 4.51 -15.05 -15.83
N ASP A 169 4.53 -13.99 -15.09
CA ASP A 169 5.73 -13.34 -14.55
C ASP A 169 5.64 -13.30 -13.02
N VAL A 170 6.72 -13.62 -12.36
CA VAL A 170 6.87 -13.39 -10.91
C VAL A 170 7.78 -12.18 -10.73
N HIS A 171 7.38 -11.25 -9.91
CA HIS A 171 8.12 -10.02 -9.71
C HIS A 171 8.40 -9.71 -8.23
N LEU A 172 9.58 -9.12 -8.01
CA LEU A 172 9.95 -8.46 -6.77
C LEU A 172 9.79 -6.97 -6.95
N SER A 173 9.27 -6.30 -5.94
CA SER A 173 9.02 -4.87 -5.99
C SER A 173 9.61 -4.15 -4.77
N TYR A 174 10.09 -2.95 -5.01
CA TYR A 174 10.60 -2.02 -4.01
C TYR A 174 9.86 -0.69 -4.14
N ARG A 175 9.42 -0.16 -3.03
CA ARG A 175 8.73 1.12 -2.92
C ARG A 175 9.46 2.02 -1.95
N LYS A 176 9.73 3.24 -2.35
CA LYS A 176 10.18 4.30 -1.45
C LYS A 176 9.01 5.22 -1.19
N VAL A 177 8.52 5.19 0.04
CA VAL A 177 7.34 5.96 0.48
C VAL A 177 7.78 7.14 1.32
N SER A 178 7.26 8.31 1.02
CA SER A 178 7.40 9.52 1.85
C SER A 178 6.03 9.88 2.43
N SER A 179 5.94 9.98 3.73
CA SER A 179 4.70 10.34 4.42
C SER A 179 4.99 11.14 5.68
N HIS A 180 4.21 12.20 5.89
CA HIS A 180 4.25 13.00 7.11
C HIS A 180 2.87 13.02 7.77
N THR A 181 2.84 12.71 9.06
CA THR A 181 1.63 12.79 9.87
C THR A 181 1.86 13.76 11.03
N VAL A 182 0.93 14.65 11.25
CA VAL A 182 0.99 15.63 12.36
C VAL A 182 -0.07 15.25 13.38
N VAL A 183 0.35 15.05 14.63
CA VAL A 183 -0.56 14.88 15.76
C VAL A 183 -0.82 16.24 16.41
N ARG A 184 -2.07 16.55 16.68
CA ARG A 184 -2.43 17.66 17.56
C ARG A 184 -2.63 17.13 18.98
N GLU A 185 -1.64 17.24 19.81
CA GLU A 185 -1.88 17.34 21.25
C GLU A 185 -2.18 18.79 21.60
N SER A 186 -2.99 19.00 22.62
CA SER A 186 -3.54 20.31 23.02
C SER A 186 -2.51 21.39 23.39
N SER A 187 -1.22 21.11 23.35
CA SER A 187 -0.16 22.08 23.63
C SER A 187 1.18 21.87 22.91
N SER A 188 1.41 20.79 22.16
CA SER A 188 2.65 20.59 21.38
C SER A 188 2.37 19.87 20.07
N SER A 189 2.94 20.36 18.97
CA SER A 189 2.85 19.68 17.68
C SER A 189 3.84 18.51 17.64
N THR A 190 3.34 17.29 17.80
CA THR A 190 4.14 16.09 17.57
C THR A 190 4.11 15.76 16.07
N LYS A 191 5.27 15.54 15.48
CA LYS A 191 5.42 15.18 14.06
C LYS A 191 5.93 13.76 13.92
N ALA A 192 5.30 12.99 13.06
CA ALA A 192 5.75 11.66 12.72
C ALA A 192 6.01 11.56 11.21
N ASN A 193 7.22 11.21 10.81
CA ASN A 193 7.52 10.83 9.45
C ASN A 193 7.38 9.31 9.34
N LEU A 194 6.36 8.86 8.65
CA LEU A 194 6.02 7.44 8.46
C LEU A 194 6.52 6.90 7.12
N GLY A 195 7.30 7.68 6.41
CA GLY A 195 7.94 7.23 5.18
C GLY A 195 8.95 6.11 5.44
N GLY A 196 9.28 5.39 4.37
CA GLY A 196 10.20 4.27 4.47
C GLY A 196 10.36 3.53 3.16
N SER A 197 10.76 2.28 3.25
CA SER A 197 10.82 1.38 2.11
C SER A 197 9.94 0.16 2.35
N VAL A 198 9.17 -0.21 1.32
CA VAL A 198 8.33 -1.42 1.32
C VAL A 198 8.82 -2.34 0.22
N THR A 199 9.11 -3.59 0.58
CA THR A 199 9.40 -4.65 -0.38
C THR A 199 8.18 -5.53 -0.55
N GLY A 200 8.02 -6.11 -1.73
CA GLY A 200 6.89 -6.99 -2.03
C GLY A 200 7.22 -8.02 -3.10
N ILE A 201 6.37 -9.02 -3.18
CA ILE A 201 6.39 -10.04 -4.22
C ILE A 201 5.02 -10.12 -4.88
N GLY A 202 4.99 -10.44 -6.15
CA GLY A 202 3.73 -10.56 -6.87
C GLY A 202 3.85 -11.41 -8.12
N VAL A 203 2.70 -11.58 -8.76
CA VAL A 203 2.53 -12.28 -10.03
C VAL A 203 1.85 -11.33 -11.02
N LYS A 204 2.28 -11.38 -12.26
CA LYS A 204 1.68 -10.65 -13.37
C LYS A 204 1.28 -11.66 -14.45
N ILE A 205 0.07 -11.50 -14.96
CA ILE A 205 -0.50 -12.36 -15.99
C ILE A 205 -0.85 -11.50 -17.21
N GLY A 206 -0.30 -11.84 -18.35
CA GLY A 206 -0.58 -11.22 -19.64
C GLY A 206 -1.72 -11.93 -20.38
N PHE A 207 -2.43 -11.18 -21.24
CA PHE A 207 -3.54 -11.69 -22.07
C PHE A 207 -3.40 -11.24 -23.51
#